data_a92fc6ebc5609ab00a4615fade4c7bcc
#
_entry.id   a92fc6ebc5609ab00a4615fade4c7bcc
#
_cell.length_a   1.000
_cell.length_b   1.000
_cell.length_c   1.000
_cell.angle_alpha   90.00
_cell.angle_beta   90.00
_cell.angle_gamma   90.00
#
_symmetry.space_group_name_H-M   'P 1'
#
loop_
_entity.id
_entity.type
_entity.pdbx_description
1 polymer ?
#
loop_
_entity_poly.entity_id
_entity_poly.type
_entity_poly.pdbx_seq_one_letter_code
_entity_poly.pdbx_strand_id
1 'polypeptide(L)'
;MKKLVNYCSIIFLLLVATSQVKAQSVDVVIRENGTERKESIDLPKSMTYPLDSLLNDWKAKNYIDLGKDCSTAEINPLFSDSVYIDRLSRIPAIMEMPYNDIIRKFIDMYAGRLRNQVSFMLSACNFYMPIFEEALDAYGLPLELRYLPIIESALTPSAVSRAGASGLWQFMIGTGKIYGLESNSLVDERRDPIKATWAAARYLKEMYDIYGDWNLVIAAYNCGPGTINKAIRRANGETDYLPKETRGYVPAFIAANYVMTYYCDHNICPMETNIPASTDTVQVNKNLHFEQIADLCNVPLDQIKSLNPQYKKQMIPGDSKPYTLRLPIDAISTFIDKQDTIYAHRADELFRNRKTVAVKDITPATRKTTSAVAGKGNLTYYTIKSGDTLSTIAGKYGVTIKDIQRWNGMSNTKIAAGKRLKIYK
;
A
#
# COMPACT_ATOMS: atom_id res chain seq x y z
N MET A 1 -52.50 -35.89 -37.91
CA MET A 1 -52.41 -34.55 -37.25
C MET A 1 -51.22 -34.57 -36.32
N LYS A 2 -50.08 -34.09 -36.81
CA LYS A 2 -48.80 -34.09 -36.05
C LYS A 2 -48.60 -32.66 -35.57
N LYS A 3 -48.52 -32.45 -34.25
CA LYS A 3 -48.15 -31.18 -33.64
C LYS A 3 -46.63 -31.03 -33.66
N LEU A 4 -46.15 -30.01 -34.35
CA LEU A 4 -44.78 -29.50 -34.24
C LEU A 4 -44.62 -28.76 -32.90
N VAL A 5 -43.65 -29.18 -32.14
CA VAL A 5 -43.18 -28.48 -30.95
C VAL A 5 -41.95 -27.67 -31.37
N ASN A 6 -42.09 -26.35 -31.38
CA ASN A 6 -40.97 -25.43 -31.58
C ASN A 6 -40.15 -25.32 -30.30
N TYR A 7 -38.91 -25.76 -30.34
CA TYR A 7 -37.89 -25.43 -29.32
C TYR A 7 -37.30 -24.06 -29.64
N CYS A 8 -37.66 -23.08 -28.83
CA CYS A 8 -37.03 -21.76 -28.85
C CYS A 8 -35.82 -21.82 -27.91
N SER A 9 -34.62 -22.00 -28.46
CA SER A 9 -33.36 -21.92 -27.71
C SER A 9 -33.04 -20.45 -27.37
N ILE A 10 -33.33 -20.04 -26.15
CA ILE A 10 -32.87 -18.76 -25.63
C ILE A 10 -31.38 -18.87 -25.28
N ILE A 11 -30.54 -18.37 -26.17
CA ILE A 11 -29.12 -18.16 -25.87
C ILE A 11 -29.04 -16.94 -24.95
N PHE A 12 -28.80 -17.19 -23.67
CA PHE A 12 -28.47 -16.15 -22.70
C PHE A 12 -27.00 -15.76 -22.92
N LEU A 13 -26.81 -14.66 -23.68
CA LEU A 13 -25.51 -14.00 -23.81
C LEU A 13 -25.21 -13.32 -22.46
N LEU A 14 -24.42 -13.97 -21.61
CA LEU A 14 -23.79 -13.35 -20.45
C LEU A 14 -22.78 -12.30 -20.95
N LEU A 15 -23.23 -11.07 -21.11
CA LEU A 15 -22.39 -9.90 -21.22
C LEU A 15 -21.70 -9.74 -19.85
N VAL A 16 -20.51 -10.32 -19.71
CA VAL A 16 -19.58 -9.95 -18.64
C VAL A 16 -19.15 -8.52 -18.94
N ALA A 17 -19.86 -7.57 -18.39
CA ALA A 17 -19.41 -6.19 -18.33
C ALA A 17 -18.16 -6.17 -17.45
N THR A 18 -16.99 -6.26 -18.06
CA THR A 18 -15.74 -5.86 -17.42
C THR A 18 -15.84 -4.37 -17.14
N SER A 19 -16.35 -4.03 -15.96
CA SER A 19 -16.24 -2.68 -15.44
C SER A 19 -14.74 -2.39 -15.28
N GLN A 20 -14.16 -1.77 -16.28
CA GLN A 20 -12.88 -1.09 -16.10
C GLN A 20 -13.15 -0.03 -15.04
N VAL A 21 -12.66 -0.28 -13.82
CA VAL A 21 -12.59 0.74 -12.79
C VAL A 21 -11.64 1.80 -13.34
N LYS A 22 -12.20 2.84 -13.96
CA LYS A 22 -11.42 4.03 -14.33
C LYS A 22 -10.80 4.53 -13.04
N ALA A 23 -9.50 4.76 -13.06
CA ALA A 23 -8.84 5.51 -12.00
C ALA A 23 -9.67 6.77 -11.78
N GLN A 24 -10.17 6.97 -10.55
CA GLN A 24 -10.93 8.18 -10.27
C GLN A 24 -9.93 9.33 -10.28
N SER A 25 -10.17 10.31 -11.12
CA SER A 25 -9.35 11.50 -11.25
C SER A 25 -10.15 12.73 -10.86
N VAL A 26 -9.46 13.76 -10.42
CA VAL A 26 -10.01 15.09 -10.13
C VAL A 26 -9.48 16.07 -11.15
N ASP A 27 -10.36 16.80 -11.79
CA ASP A 27 -9.99 17.87 -12.70
C ASP A 27 -9.66 19.12 -11.88
N VAL A 28 -8.46 19.64 -12.08
CA VAL A 28 -7.94 20.83 -11.41
C VAL A 28 -7.58 21.90 -12.43
N VAL A 29 -7.71 23.16 -12.05
CA VAL A 29 -7.24 24.28 -12.84
C VAL A 29 -5.96 24.78 -12.19
N ILE A 30 -4.85 24.65 -12.90
CA ILE A 30 -3.56 25.17 -12.44
C ILE A 30 -3.40 26.58 -13.01
N ARG A 31 -3.13 27.55 -12.13
CA ARG A 31 -2.87 28.94 -12.50
C ARG A 31 -1.39 29.22 -12.29
N GLU A 32 -0.65 29.31 -13.38
CA GLU A 32 0.78 29.63 -13.36
C GLU A 32 1.04 30.82 -14.30
N ASN A 33 1.72 31.83 -13.82
CA ASN A 33 2.14 33.00 -14.62
C ASN A 33 1.01 33.62 -15.46
N GLY A 34 -0.22 33.69 -14.91
CA GLY A 34 -1.39 34.25 -15.60
C GLY A 34 -2.04 33.35 -16.65
N THR A 35 -1.57 32.11 -16.81
CA THR A 35 -2.17 31.13 -17.69
C THR A 35 -2.95 30.07 -16.86
N GLU A 36 -4.17 29.77 -17.31
CA GLU A 36 -4.98 28.68 -16.72
C GLU A 36 -4.82 27.42 -17.56
N ARG A 37 -4.41 26.32 -16.91
CA ARG A 37 -4.33 24.97 -17.51
C ARG A 37 -5.24 24.03 -16.73
N LYS A 38 -6.16 23.34 -17.43
CA LYS A 38 -6.94 22.26 -16.85
C LYS A 38 -6.11 20.97 -16.86
N GLU A 39 -5.99 20.34 -15.73
CA GLU A 39 -5.28 19.06 -15.57
C GLU A 39 -6.11 18.07 -14.77
N SER A 40 -6.04 16.79 -15.16
CA SER A 40 -6.65 15.69 -14.43
C SER A 40 -5.60 14.99 -13.59
N ILE A 41 -5.81 14.94 -12.27
CA ILE A 41 -4.91 14.30 -11.28
C ILE A 41 -5.56 13.02 -10.80
N ASP A 42 -4.83 11.90 -10.87
CA ASP A 42 -5.31 10.61 -10.37
C ASP A 42 -5.32 10.60 -8.83
N LEU A 43 -6.39 10.03 -8.26
CA LEU A 43 -6.54 9.89 -6.82
C LEU A 43 -5.66 8.77 -6.27
N PRO A 44 -5.10 8.91 -5.04
CA PRO A 44 -4.52 7.80 -4.31
C PRO A 44 -5.51 6.63 -4.21
N LYS A 45 -5.00 5.40 -4.30
CA LYS A 45 -5.84 4.19 -4.36
C LYS A 45 -6.71 4.02 -3.12
N SER A 46 -6.21 4.38 -1.95
CA SER A 46 -6.95 4.33 -0.70
C SER A 46 -8.23 5.16 -0.72
N MET A 47 -8.25 6.28 -1.44
CA MET A 47 -9.43 7.13 -1.60
C MET A 47 -10.51 6.50 -2.50
N THR A 48 -10.21 5.40 -3.17
CA THR A 48 -11.12 4.66 -4.04
C THR A 48 -11.69 3.40 -3.39
N TYR A 49 -11.26 3.05 -2.16
CA TYR A 49 -11.78 1.89 -1.45
C TYR A 49 -13.22 2.12 -0.99
N PRO A 50 -14.14 1.18 -1.25
CA PRO A 50 -15.48 1.23 -0.70
C PRO A 50 -15.43 1.11 0.83
N LEU A 51 -16.30 1.84 1.53
CA LEU A 51 -16.41 1.76 2.99
C LEU A 51 -16.66 0.32 3.46
N ASP A 52 -17.53 -0.42 2.77
CA ASP A 52 -17.83 -1.82 3.09
C ASP A 52 -16.59 -2.71 3.05
N SER A 53 -15.63 -2.44 2.15
CA SER A 53 -14.36 -3.16 2.10
C SER A 53 -13.48 -2.85 3.31
N LEU A 54 -13.49 -1.61 3.80
CA LEU A 54 -12.77 -1.20 4.99
C LEU A 54 -13.40 -1.79 6.24
N LEU A 55 -14.72 -1.77 6.33
CA LEU A 55 -15.48 -2.29 7.47
C LEU A 55 -15.41 -3.82 7.60
N ASN A 56 -15.27 -4.55 6.49
CA ASN A 56 -15.12 -6.00 6.51
C ASN A 56 -13.88 -6.47 7.26
N ASP A 57 -12.80 -5.70 7.21
CA ASP A 57 -11.58 -6.04 7.95
C ASP A 57 -11.70 -5.77 9.46
N TRP A 58 -12.55 -4.85 9.86
CA TRP A 58 -12.68 -4.37 11.24
C TRP A 58 -14.01 -4.69 11.91
N LYS A 59 -15.03 -5.24 11.22
CA LYS A 59 -16.40 -5.44 11.72
C LYS A 59 -16.83 -4.29 12.63
N ALA A 60 -16.94 -3.08 12.06
CA ALA A 60 -17.52 -1.97 12.81
C ALA A 60 -18.93 -2.38 13.24
N LYS A 61 -19.13 -2.56 14.55
CA LYS A 61 -20.46 -2.75 15.12
C LYS A 61 -21.06 -1.38 15.35
N ASN A 62 -22.16 -1.13 14.67
CA ASN A 62 -23.06 -0.02 14.89
C ASN A 62 -22.43 1.38 14.89
N TYR A 63 -23.04 2.24 14.10
CA TYR A 63 -22.86 3.68 14.23
C TYR A 63 -23.16 4.08 15.66
N ILE A 64 -22.26 4.73 16.24
CA ILE A 64 -22.03 5.14 17.60
C ILE A 64 -23.24 5.81 18.24
N ASP A 65 -23.44 5.50 19.50
CA ASP A 65 -23.90 6.49 20.47
C ASP A 65 -22.76 7.50 20.70
N LEU A 66 -22.79 8.58 19.94
CA LEU A 66 -21.74 9.61 19.94
C LEU A 66 -21.76 10.29 21.31
N GLY A 67 -20.65 10.20 22.03
CA GLY A 67 -20.43 11.02 23.20
C GLY A 67 -20.82 12.47 22.90
N LYS A 68 -21.40 13.17 23.84
CA LYS A 68 -22.06 14.48 23.70
C LYS A 68 -21.28 15.59 23.03
N ASP A 69 -20.02 15.36 22.70
CA ASP A 69 -19.08 16.37 22.18
C ASP A 69 -18.81 16.25 20.67
N CYS A 70 -19.34 15.23 19.98
CA CYS A 70 -19.13 15.04 18.55
C CYS A 70 -20.43 15.32 17.77
N SER A 71 -20.44 16.36 16.95
CA SER A 71 -21.59 16.70 16.10
C SER A 71 -21.64 15.82 14.86
N THR A 72 -22.71 15.04 14.70
CA THR A 72 -23.00 14.21 13.50
C THR A 72 -23.80 14.93 12.44
N ALA A 73 -23.78 16.26 12.41
CA ALA A 73 -24.45 16.94 11.31
C ALA A 73 -23.91 16.40 9.98
N GLU A 74 -24.78 15.83 9.13
CA GLU A 74 -24.41 15.27 7.83
C GLU A 74 -23.83 16.30 6.86
N ILE A 75 -23.94 17.58 7.20
CA ILE A 75 -23.53 18.70 6.38
C ILE A 75 -22.07 19.03 6.68
N ASN A 76 -21.21 18.96 5.64
CA ASN A 76 -19.85 19.48 5.71
C ASN A 76 -19.90 21.01 5.68
N PRO A 77 -19.41 21.72 6.73
CA PRO A 77 -19.32 23.18 6.72
C PRO A 77 -18.39 23.66 5.61
N LEU A 78 -18.80 24.68 4.88
CA LEU A 78 -17.98 25.32 3.88
C LEU A 78 -17.23 26.50 4.52
N PHE A 79 -15.91 26.47 4.43
CA PHE A 79 -15.05 27.54 4.91
C PHE A 79 -14.46 28.34 3.74
N SER A 80 -14.09 29.60 3.99
CA SER A 80 -13.31 30.39 3.03
C SER A 80 -11.88 29.88 2.93
N ASP A 81 -11.20 30.17 1.82
CA ASP A 81 -9.80 29.77 1.61
C ASP A 81 -8.88 30.29 2.71
N SER A 82 -9.15 31.50 3.24
CA SER A 82 -8.39 32.07 4.36
C SER A 82 -8.41 31.17 5.62
N VAL A 83 -9.53 30.49 5.89
CA VAL A 83 -9.64 29.55 7.01
C VAL A 83 -8.78 28.31 6.78
N TYR A 84 -8.77 27.77 5.57
CA TYR A 84 -7.93 26.62 5.23
C TYR A 84 -6.45 26.95 5.30
N ILE A 85 -6.05 28.13 4.81
CA ILE A 85 -4.68 28.65 4.87
C ILE A 85 -4.23 28.81 6.33
N ASP A 86 -5.05 29.48 7.14
CA ASP A 86 -4.78 29.67 8.58
C ASP A 86 -4.64 28.32 9.31
N ARG A 87 -5.56 27.39 9.08
CA ARG A 87 -5.53 26.06 9.72
C ARG A 87 -4.32 25.23 9.29
N LEU A 88 -3.98 25.20 8.01
CA LEU A 88 -2.79 24.50 7.51
C LEU A 88 -1.51 25.06 8.13
N SER A 89 -1.41 26.39 8.27
CA SER A 89 -0.27 27.04 8.90
C SER A 89 -0.12 26.77 10.40
N ARG A 90 -1.19 26.32 11.06
CA ARG A 90 -1.20 25.97 12.50
C ARG A 90 -0.97 24.49 12.77
N ILE A 91 -0.94 23.64 11.74
CA ILE A 91 -0.58 22.23 11.95
C ILE A 91 0.87 22.17 12.43
N PRO A 92 1.15 21.57 13.60
CA PRO A 92 2.51 21.43 14.10
C PRO A 92 3.26 20.40 13.25
N ALA A 93 3.85 20.85 12.17
CA ALA A 93 4.56 20.04 11.20
C ALA A 93 5.95 20.62 10.91
N ILE A 94 6.92 19.74 10.66
CA ILE A 94 8.26 20.12 10.17
C ILE A 94 8.19 20.41 8.68
N MET A 95 7.30 19.71 7.96
CA MET A 95 7.07 19.90 6.54
C MET A 95 6.17 21.10 6.29
N GLU A 96 6.45 21.83 5.23
CA GLU A 96 5.55 22.90 4.80
C GLU A 96 4.19 22.31 4.37
N MET A 97 3.11 22.94 4.84
CA MET A 97 1.73 22.59 4.52
C MET A 97 1.09 23.70 3.66
N PRO A 98 1.52 23.87 2.40
CA PRO A 98 1.01 24.93 1.54
C PRO A 98 -0.46 24.70 1.21
N TYR A 99 -1.15 25.79 0.82
CA TYR A 99 -2.51 25.75 0.30
C TYR A 99 -2.52 26.05 -1.20
N ASN A 100 -3.30 25.27 -1.95
CA ASN A 100 -3.65 25.54 -3.34
C ASN A 100 -4.98 24.86 -3.70
N ASP A 101 -5.50 25.12 -4.90
CA ASP A 101 -6.77 24.59 -5.38
C ASP A 101 -6.78 23.05 -5.43
N ILE A 102 -5.63 22.41 -5.61
CA ILE A 102 -5.53 20.94 -5.65
C ILE A 102 -5.72 20.38 -4.24
N ILE A 103 -5.00 20.94 -3.26
CA ILE A 103 -5.14 20.53 -1.85
C ILE A 103 -6.57 20.77 -1.38
N ARG A 104 -7.17 21.92 -1.73
CA ARG A 104 -8.54 22.23 -1.41
C ARG A 104 -9.51 21.14 -1.91
N LYS A 105 -9.38 20.71 -3.14
CA LYS A 105 -10.22 19.65 -3.70
C LYS A 105 -10.06 18.31 -2.97
N PHE A 106 -8.85 17.95 -2.56
CA PHE A 106 -8.63 16.75 -1.75
C PHE A 106 -9.25 16.89 -0.35
N ILE A 107 -9.16 18.05 0.29
CA ILE A 107 -9.82 18.33 1.57
C ILE A 107 -11.35 18.17 1.41
N ASP A 108 -11.94 18.83 0.41
CA ASP A 108 -13.37 18.76 0.14
C ASP A 108 -13.84 17.32 -0.14
N MET A 109 -12.99 16.51 -0.77
CA MET A 109 -13.27 15.11 -1.04
C MET A 109 -13.26 14.27 0.26
N TYR A 110 -12.27 14.43 1.12
CA TYR A 110 -12.20 13.75 2.41
C TYR A 110 -13.35 14.19 3.33
N ALA A 111 -13.58 15.49 3.46
CA ALA A 111 -14.62 16.03 4.33
C ALA A 111 -16.06 15.83 3.78
N GLY A 112 -16.20 15.59 2.48
CA GLY A 112 -17.48 15.35 1.80
C GLY A 112 -17.70 13.88 1.47
N ARG A 113 -17.39 13.49 0.23
CA ARG A 113 -17.69 12.15 -0.29
C ARG A 113 -17.07 11.00 0.51
N LEU A 114 -15.88 11.19 1.08
CA LEU A 114 -15.14 10.19 1.82
C LEU A 114 -15.25 10.32 3.34
N ARG A 115 -16.21 11.13 3.84
CA ARG A 115 -16.35 11.39 5.29
C ARG A 115 -16.52 10.11 6.13
N ASN A 116 -17.23 9.11 5.61
CA ASN A 116 -17.41 7.83 6.30
C ASN A 116 -16.10 7.04 6.38
N GLN A 117 -15.28 7.08 5.33
CA GLN A 117 -13.94 6.50 5.36
C GLN A 117 -13.03 7.25 6.34
N VAL A 118 -13.15 8.59 6.41
CA VAL A 118 -12.43 9.38 7.42
C VAL A 118 -12.86 8.99 8.83
N SER A 119 -14.17 8.84 9.08
CA SER A 119 -14.72 8.36 10.36
C SER A 119 -14.13 7.00 10.76
N PHE A 120 -14.03 6.06 9.82
CA PHE A 120 -13.34 4.77 10.03
C PHE A 120 -11.85 4.95 10.35
N MET A 121 -11.13 5.76 9.56
CA MET A 121 -9.69 5.99 9.75
C MET A 121 -9.39 6.67 11.09
N LEU A 122 -10.25 7.60 11.55
CA LEU A 122 -10.12 8.22 12.87
C LEU A 122 -10.17 7.18 14.00
N SER A 123 -11.05 6.19 13.90
CA SER A 123 -11.12 5.11 14.89
C SER A 123 -9.87 4.22 14.84
N ALA A 124 -9.39 3.90 13.64
CA ALA A 124 -8.18 3.10 13.46
C ALA A 124 -6.93 3.83 13.96
N CYS A 125 -6.92 5.17 13.93
CA CYS A 125 -5.82 5.98 14.46
C CYS A 125 -5.53 5.70 15.94
N ASN A 126 -6.55 5.47 16.76
CA ASN A 126 -6.36 5.18 18.18
C ASN A 126 -5.44 3.97 18.42
N PHE A 127 -5.45 3.01 17.51
CA PHE A 127 -4.61 1.82 17.58
C PHE A 127 -3.25 2.00 16.89
N TYR A 128 -3.24 2.60 15.69
CA TYR A 128 -2.03 2.63 14.87
C TYR A 128 -1.11 3.81 15.14
N MET A 129 -1.63 4.98 15.53
CA MET A 129 -0.81 6.18 15.69
C MET A 129 0.31 6.01 16.73
N PRO A 130 0.08 5.38 17.91
CA PRO A 130 1.18 5.14 18.84
C PRO A 130 2.32 4.31 18.25
N ILE A 131 1.99 3.29 17.43
CA ILE A 131 2.99 2.44 16.75
C ILE A 131 3.79 3.26 15.72
N PHE A 132 3.11 4.13 14.97
CA PHE A 132 3.74 4.96 13.94
C PHE A 132 4.65 6.01 14.57
N GLU A 133 4.15 6.70 15.60
CA GLU A 133 4.88 7.76 16.31
C GLU A 133 6.15 7.22 16.95
N GLU A 134 6.09 6.06 17.61
CA GLU A 134 7.25 5.41 18.21
C GLU A 134 8.37 5.18 17.19
N ALA A 135 8.04 4.61 16.04
CA ALA A 135 9.03 4.33 15.01
C ALA A 135 9.55 5.60 14.32
N LEU A 136 8.68 6.58 14.06
CA LEU A 136 9.08 7.86 13.45
C LEU A 136 10.00 8.63 14.39
N ASP A 137 9.67 8.71 15.67
CA ASP A 137 10.50 9.37 16.69
C ASP A 137 11.86 8.70 16.84
N ALA A 138 11.89 7.37 16.89
CA ALA A 138 13.14 6.60 16.98
C ALA A 138 14.13 6.86 15.83
N TYR A 139 13.60 7.22 14.64
CA TYR A 139 14.41 7.60 13.47
C TYR A 139 14.58 9.11 13.31
N GLY A 140 14.06 9.94 14.24
CA GLY A 140 14.10 11.41 14.15
C GLY A 140 13.35 11.96 12.94
N LEU A 141 12.21 11.38 12.60
CA LEU A 141 11.40 11.72 11.43
C LEU A 141 10.23 12.63 11.81
N PRO A 142 9.76 13.49 10.88
CA PRO A 142 8.57 14.30 11.08
C PRO A 142 7.34 13.44 11.44
N LEU A 143 6.65 13.79 12.53
CA LEU A 143 5.50 13.02 13.01
C LEU A 143 4.29 13.09 12.07
N GLU A 144 4.18 14.11 11.25
CA GLU A 144 3.14 14.21 10.22
C GLU A 144 3.20 13.06 9.20
N LEU A 145 4.36 12.38 9.03
CA LEU A 145 4.50 11.20 8.19
C LEU A 145 3.65 10.00 8.65
N ARG A 146 3.17 10.02 9.90
CA ARG A 146 2.19 9.03 10.41
C ARG A 146 0.90 8.95 9.59
N TYR A 147 0.62 9.97 8.80
CA TYR A 147 -0.57 10.00 7.93
C TYR A 147 -0.32 9.44 6.52
N LEU A 148 0.89 9.00 6.18
CA LEU A 148 1.13 8.28 4.91
C LEU A 148 0.26 7.01 4.76
N PRO A 149 0.09 6.15 5.78
CA PRO A 149 -0.79 4.98 5.67
C PRO A 149 -2.26 5.30 5.36
N ILE A 150 -2.71 6.53 5.62
CA ILE A 150 -4.05 6.98 5.23
C ILE A 150 -4.19 7.00 3.71
N ILE A 151 -3.21 7.59 3.02
CA ILE A 151 -3.23 7.67 1.55
C ILE A 151 -2.78 6.38 0.87
N GLU A 152 -2.06 5.50 1.56
CA GLU A 152 -1.61 4.22 1.04
C GLU A 152 -2.67 3.11 1.13
N SER A 153 -3.31 2.99 2.28
CA SER A 153 -4.18 1.85 2.60
C SER A 153 -5.49 2.20 3.29
N ALA A 154 -5.78 3.48 3.54
CA ALA A 154 -6.85 3.91 4.44
C ALA A 154 -6.77 3.19 5.81
N LEU A 155 -5.56 3.02 6.34
CA LEU A 155 -5.25 2.29 7.57
C LEU A 155 -5.73 0.83 7.58
N THR A 156 -5.74 0.17 6.42
CA THR A 156 -6.16 -1.24 6.27
C THR A 156 -4.95 -2.16 6.16
N PRO A 157 -4.61 -2.95 7.20
CA PRO A 157 -3.39 -3.77 7.21
C PRO A 157 -3.44 -4.94 6.22
N SER A 158 -4.63 -5.40 5.82
CA SER A 158 -4.82 -6.46 4.84
C SER A 158 -4.82 -5.96 3.39
N ALA A 159 -4.78 -4.65 3.16
CA ALA A 159 -4.86 -4.05 1.84
C ALA A 159 -3.79 -4.60 0.88
N VAL A 160 -4.22 -4.91 -0.36
CA VAL A 160 -3.33 -5.37 -1.44
C VAL A 160 -3.65 -4.62 -2.72
N SER A 161 -2.65 -3.92 -3.26
CA SER A 161 -2.81 -3.21 -4.52
C SER A 161 -2.75 -4.15 -5.73
N ARG A 162 -3.24 -3.68 -6.89
CA ARG A 162 -3.12 -4.43 -8.16
C ARG A 162 -1.67 -4.75 -8.54
N ALA A 163 -0.72 -3.93 -8.11
CA ALA A 163 0.71 -4.14 -8.35
C ALA A 163 1.34 -5.11 -7.34
N GLY A 164 0.59 -5.55 -6.31
CA GLY A 164 1.06 -6.48 -5.29
C GLY A 164 1.74 -5.80 -4.09
N ALA A 165 1.61 -4.48 -3.94
CA ALA A 165 1.94 -3.81 -2.69
C ALA A 165 0.97 -4.25 -1.60
N SER A 166 1.39 -4.36 -0.33
CA SER A 166 0.56 -4.90 0.75
C SER A 166 0.84 -4.22 2.09
N GLY A 167 -0.21 -4.19 2.91
CA GLY A 167 -0.16 -3.70 4.28
C GLY A 167 -0.43 -2.20 4.43
N LEU A 168 -0.33 -1.70 5.66
CA LEU A 168 -0.56 -0.28 5.99
C LEU A 168 0.29 0.66 5.15
N TRP A 169 1.56 0.32 4.97
CA TRP A 169 2.59 1.10 4.29
C TRP A 169 2.77 0.72 2.82
N GLN A 170 1.93 -0.18 2.28
CA GLN A 170 1.92 -0.63 0.88
C GLN A 170 3.30 -1.01 0.31
N PHE A 171 4.07 -1.75 1.09
CA PHE A 171 5.35 -2.27 0.60
C PHE A 171 5.20 -3.21 -0.59
N MET A 172 5.97 -2.98 -1.65
CA MET A 172 6.21 -4.00 -2.67
C MET A 172 7.03 -5.16 -2.08
N ILE A 173 6.82 -6.40 -2.56
CA ILE A 173 7.55 -7.58 -2.05
C ILE A 173 9.07 -7.37 -2.07
N GLY A 174 9.60 -6.82 -3.17
CA GLY A 174 11.04 -6.58 -3.31
C GLY A 174 11.56 -5.60 -2.27
N THR A 175 10.89 -4.46 -2.13
CA THR A 175 11.26 -3.43 -1.14
C THR A 175 11.12 -3.96 0.28
N GLY A 176 9.99 -4.63 0.60
CA GLY A 176 9.79 -5.21 1.93
C GLY A 176 10.94 -6.16 2.34
N LYS A 177 11.38 -7.02 1.41
CA LYS A 177 12.52 -7.93 1.67
C LYS A 177 13.84 -7.20 1.94
N ILE A 178 14.11 -6.09 1.25
CA ILE A 178 15.31 -5.26 1.49
C ILE A 178 15.28 -4.71 2.92
N TYR A 179 14.10 -4.37 3.43
CA TYR A 179 13.91 -3.85 4.78
C TYR A 179 13.61 -4.93 5.83
N GLY A 180 13.85 -6.22 5.49
CA GLY A 180 13.79 -7.34 6.43
C GLY A 180 12.40 -7.92 6.66
N LEU A 181 11.40 -7.54 5.86
CA LEU A 181 10.04 -8.07 5.98
C LEU A 181 9.92 -9.43 5.27
N GLU A 182 9.57 -10.45 6.04
CA GLU A 182 9.31 -11.79 5.52
C GLU A 182 8.03 -11.81 4.69
N SER A 183 8.08 -12.46 3.53
CA SER A 183 6.88 -12.72 2.73
C SER A 183 6.97 -14.12 2.11
N ASN A 184 6.11 -15.03 2.60
CA ASN A 184 6.04 -16.42 2.17
C ASN A 184 4.58 -16.88 2.00
N SER A 185 4.34 -18.17 1.84
CA SER A 185 3.00 -18.74 1.61
C SER A 185 2.06 -18.59 2.80
N LEU A 186 2.56 -18.44 4.03
CA LEU A 186 1.80 -18.38 5.27
C LEU A 186 1.90 -17.03 5.97
N VAL A 187 3.06 -16.38 5.89
CA VAL A 187 3.35 -15.12 6.57
C VAL A 187 3.61 -14.02 5.55
N ASP A 188 3.13 -12.81 5.83
CA ASP A 188 3.43 -11.60 5.07
C ASP A 188 3.61 -10.42 6.03
N GLU A 189 4.84 -10.20 6.48
CA GLU A 189 5.16 -9.17 7.47
C GLU A 189 4.99 -7.73 6.97
N ARG A 190 4.72 -7.54 5.68
CA ARG A 190 4.29 -6.24 5.16
C ARG A 190 2.93 -5.81 5.72
N ARG A 191 2.15 -6.78 6.24
CA ARG A 191 0.87 -6.57 6.92
C ARG A 191 1.00 -6.44 8.43
N ASP A 192 2.15 -6.81 9.00
CA ASP A 192 2.43 -6.65 10.43
C ASP A 192 2.55 -5.15 10.75
N PRO A 193 1.67 -4.59 11.61
CA PRO A 193 1.67 -3.14 11.87
C PRO A 193 2.99 -2.63 12.44
N ILE A 194 3.64 -3.40 13.31
CA ILE A 194 4.89 -2.98 13.96
C ILE A 194 6.05 -3.13 12.97
N LYS A 195 6.28 -4.34 12.45
CA LYS A 195 7.42 -4.61 11.57
C LYS A 195 7.41 -3.74 10.32
N ALA A 196 6.23 -3.60 9.69
CA ALA A 196 6.09 -2.75 8.51
C ALA A 196 6.34 -1.27 8.83
N THR A 197 5.93 -0.78 10.01
CA THR A 197 6.18 0.60 10.42
C THR A 197 7.66 0.89 10.65
N TRP A 198 8.36 0.03 11.37
CA TRP A 198 9.81 0.17 11.54
C TRP A 198 10.58 0.10 10.21
N ALA A 199 10.15 -0.79 9.30
CA ALA A 199 10.70 -0.84 7.95
C ALA A 199 10.42 0.44 7.15
N ALA A 200 9.24 1.03 7.27
CA ALA A 200 8.86 2.26 6.60
C ALA A 200 9.64 3.46 7.15
N ALA A 201 9.77 3.59 8.47
CA ALA A 201 10.54 4.65 9.09
C ALA A 201 12.01 4.62 8.61
N ARG A 202 12.63 3.43 8.60
CA ARG A 202 13.97 3.26 8.05
C ARG A 202 14.05 3.64 6.57
N TYR A 203 13.09 3.22 5.76
CA TYR A 203 13.05 3.53 4.33
C TYR A 203 12.90 5.04 4.08
N LEU A 204 12.02 5.72 4.82
CA LEU A 204 11.82 7.16 4.76
C LEU A 204 13.09 7.92 5.15
N LYS A 205 13.78 7.47 6.22
CA LYS A 205 15.06 8.07 6.64
C LYS A 205 16.12 7.96 5.55
N GLU A 206 16.31 6.77 4.98
CA GLU A 206 17.29 6.54 3.91
C GLU A 206 16.98 7.39 2.66
N MET A 207 15.70 7.59 2.33
CA MET A 207 15.31 8.48 1.23
C MET A 207 15.56 9.95 1.56
N TYR A 208 15.32 10.38 2.80
CA TYR A 208 15.62 11.74 3.21
C TYR A 208 17.12 12.05 3.18
N ASP A 209 17.95 11.09 3.55
CA ASP A 209 19.41 11.22 3.46
C ASP A 209 19.91 11.38 2.01
N ILE A 210 19.12 10.91 1.03
CA ILE A 210 19.43 11.06 -0.40
C ILE A 210 18.92 12.40 -0.95
N TYR A 211 17.68 12.77 -0.62
CA TYR A 211 17.00 13.89 -1.27
C TYR A 211 17.05 15.20 -0.49
N GLY A 212 17.16 15.16 0.84
CA GLY A 212 17.15 16.33 1.71
C GLY A 212 15.85 17.16 1.67
N ASP A 213 14.82 16.68 0.98
CA ASP A 213 13.54 17.35 0.78
C ASP A 213 12.39 16.35 0.98
N TRP A 214 11.48 16.66 1.90
CA TRP A 214 10.38 15.78 2.26
C TRP A 214 9.35 15.62 1.13
N ASN A 215 9.11 16.64 0.31
CA ASN A 215 8.19 16.52 -0.82
C ASN A 215 8.73 15.53 -1.85
N LEU A 216 10.05 15.56 -2.09
CA LEU A 216 10.72 14.56 -2.94
C LEU A 216 10.71 13.18 -2.31
N VAL A 217 10.88 13.06 -0.99
CA VAL A 217 10.80 11.78 -0.26
C VAL A 217 9.40 11.16 -0.40
N ILE A 218 8.34 11.94 -0.15
CA ILE A 218 6.95 11.49 -0.27
C ILE A 218 6.64 11.09 -1.71
N ALA A 219 7.07 11.88 -2.68
CA ALA A 219 6.92 11.55 -4.10
C ALA A 219 7.69 10.27 -4.48
N ALA A 220 8.93 10.10 -3.95
CA ALA A 220 9.75 8.91 -4.17
C ALA A 220 9.17 7.66 -3.50
N TYR A 221 8.52 7.81 -2.37
CA TYR A 221 7.80 6.71 -1.70
C TYR A 221 6.72 6.13 -2.64
N ASN A 222 5.94 7.00 -3.28
CA ASN A 222 4.88 6.61 -4.21
C ASN A 222 5.40 5.98 -5.52
N CYS A 223 6.26 6.67 -6.25
CA CYS A 223 6.66 6.23 -7.61
C CYS A 223 8.01 5.52 -7.68
N GLY A 224 8.70 5.41 -6.55
CA GLY A 224 10.03 4.83 -6.42
C GLY A 224 11.16 5.81 -6.73
N PRO A 225 12.32 5.67 -6.02
CA PRO A 225 13.49 6.55 -6.17
C PRO A 225 14.00 6.63 -7.61
N GLY A 226 13.94 5.52 -8.36
CA GLY A 226 14.37 5.50 -9.76
C GLY A 226 13.55 6.42 -10.68
N THR A 227 12.27 6.63 -10.39
CA THR A 227 11.39 7.52 -11.15
C THR A 227 11.70 8.98 -10.81
N ILE A 228 11.85 9.31 -9.52
CA ILE A 228 12.23 10.64 -9.07
C ILE A 228 13.59 11.04 -9.64
N ASN A 229 14.59 10.17 -9.54
CA ASN A 229 15.92 10.45 -10.10
C ASN A 229 15.90 10.72 -11.63
N LYS A 230 14.98 10.10 -12.36
CA LYS A 230 14.77 10.40 -13.78
C LYS A 230 14.09 11.76 -13.97
N ALA A 231 13.08 12.08 -13.16
CA ALA A 231 12.38 13.36 -13.21
C ALA A 231 13.34 14.51 -12.91
N ILE A 232 14.10 14.43 -11.82
CA ILE A 232 15.11 15.45 -11.45
C ILE A 232 16.11 15.69 -12.58
N ARG A 233 16.64 14.62 -13.19
CA ARG A 233 17.61 14.76 -14.31
C ARG A 233 17.01 15.37 -15.57
N ARG A 234 15.72 15.23 -15.82
CA ARG A 234 15.04 15.78 -17.00
C ARG A 234 14.64 17.23 -16.80
N ALA A 235 14.26 17.57 -15.59
CA ALA A 235 13.58 18.82 -15.25
C ALA A 235 14.50 19.92 -14.72
N ASN A 236 15.80 19.65 -14.49
CA ASN A 236 16.63 20.53 -13.67
C ASN A 236 15.91 20.98 -12.38
N GLY A 237 15.01 20.13 -11.84
CA GLY A 237 14.23 20.39 -10.63
C GLY A 237 12.74 20.71 -10.84
N GLU A 238 12.24 20.83 -12.06
CA GLU A 238 10.80 21.07 -12.29
C GLU A 238 9.96 19.79 -12.09
N THR A 239 8.79 19.93 -11.44
CA THR A 239 7.92 18.81 -11.03
C THR A 239 7.04 18.24 -12.14
N ASP A 240 6.92 18.90 -13.28
CA ASP A 240 6.03 18.53 -14.39
C ASP A 240 6.36 17.16 -15.05
N TYR A 241 7.51 16.60 -14.72
CA TYR A 241 7.93 15.28 -15.22
C TYR A 241 7.53 14.10 -14.32
N LEU A 242 6.79 14.37 -13.23
CA LEU A 242 6.29 13.32 -12.36
C LEU A 242 5.07 12.60 -12.97
N PRO A 243 4.88 11.31 -12.73
CA PRO A 243 3.65 10.61 -13.08
C PRO A 243 2.42 11.33 -12.53
N LYS A 244 1.30 11.30 -13.24
CA LYS A 244 0.04 11.96 -12.81
C LYS A 244 -0.39 11.57 -11.38
N GLU A 245 -0.28 10.27 -11.04
CA GLU A 245 -0.56 9.75 -9.70
C GLU A 245 0.34 10.44 -8.65
N THR A 246 1.63 10.55 -8.94
CA THR A 246 2.61 11.13 -8.02
C THR A 246 2.40 12.64 -7.81
N ARG A 247 1.95 13.38 -8.83
CA ARG A 247 1.63 14.81 -8.72
C ARG A 247 0.47 15.09 -7.75
N GLY A 248 -0.49 14.17 -7.65
CA GLY A 248 -1.57 14.23 -6.68
C GLY A 248 -1.20 13.73 -5.28
N TYR A 249 -0.10 13.02 -5.14
CA TYR A 249 0.21 12.29 -3.92
C TYR A 249 0.60 13.21 -2.75
N VAL A 250 1.48 14.19 -2.97
CA VAL A 250 1.83 15.21 -1.96
C VAL A 250 0.63 16.06 -1.56
N PRO A 251 -0.17 16.61 -2.49
CA PRO A 251 -1.43 17.27 -2.15
C PRO A 251 -2.41 16.41 -1.34
N ALA A 252 -2.55 15.13 -1.68
CA ALA A 252 -3.40 14.20 -0.92
C ALA A 252 -2.87 13.97 0.50
N PHE A 253 -1.55 13.90 0.67
CA PHE A 253 -0.91 13.79 1.98
C PHE A 253 -1.18 15.02 2.86
N ILE A 254 -1.05 16.23 2.30
CA ILE A 254 -1.34 17.48 3.00
C ILE A 254 -2.82 17.54 3.40
N ALA A 255 -3.72 17.17 2.49
CA ALA A 255 -5.14 17.12 2.77
C ALA A 255 -5.50 16.08 3.83
N ALA A 256 -4.83 14.92 3.86
CA ALA A 256 -4.99 13.92 4.92
C ALA A 256 -4.59 14.47 6.28
N ASN A 257 -3.42 15.13 6.37
CA ASN A 257 -2.96 15.82 7.59
C ASN A 257 -4.00 16.83 8.06
N TYR A 258 -4.53 17.65 7.16
CA TYR A 258 -5.55 18.66 7.49
C TYR A 258 -6.82 18.00 8.04
N VAL A 259 -7.39 17.03 7.32
CA VAL A 259 -8.67 16.42 7.70
C VAL A 259 -8.55 15.63 9.00
N MET A 260 -7.45 14.91 9.20
CA MET A 260 -7.23 14.15 10.44
C MET A 260 -6.95 15.05 11.66
N THR A 261 -6.59 16.31 11.43
CA THR A 261 -6.41 17.32 12.50
C THR A 261 -7.72 18.08 12.80
N TYR A 262 -8.47 18.44 11.75
CA TYR A 262 -9.65 19.32 11.86
C TYR A 262 -10.98 18.57 11.58
N TYR A 263 -11.04 17.26 11.80
CA TYR A 263 -12.24 16.43 11.54
C TYR A 263 -13.49 16.92 12.26
N CYS A 264 -13.36 17.37 13.53
CA CYS A 264 -14.47 17.92 14.30
C CYS A 264 -15.09 19.15 13.63
N ASP A 265 -14.26 20.05 13.10
CA ASP A 265 -14.71 21.25 12.38
C ASP A 265 -15.50 20.93 11.11
N HIS A 266 -15.31 19.71 10.57
CA HIS A 266 -16.04 19.18 9.43
C HIS A 266 -17.25 18.29 9.83
N ASN A 267 -17.63 18.29 11.11
CA ASN A 267 -18.68 17.43 11.65
C ASN A 267 -18.44 15.95 11.36
N ILE A 268 -17.18 15.49 11.43
CA ILE A 268 -16.81 14.09 11.27
C ILE A 268 -16.42 13.54 12.63
N CYS A 269 -16.98 12.38 12.98
CA CYS A 269 -16.69 11.72 14.25
C CYS A 269 -16.09 10.34 14.02
N PRO A 270 -15.20 9.84 14.91
CA PRO A 270 -14.72 8.46 14.85
C PRO A 270 -15.87 7.46 14.92
N MET A 271 -15.78 6.35 14.19
CA MET A 271 -16.69 5.20 14.35
C MET A 271 -16.28 4.35 15.55
N GLU A 272 -17.23 3.62 16.15
CA GLU A 272 -16.87 2.53 17.05
C GLU A 272 -16.20 1.38 16.31
N THR A 273 -15.13 0.86 16.88
CA THR A 273 -14.42 -0.30 16.35
C THR A 273 -14.28 -1.36 17.44
N ASN A 274 -14.21 -2.65 17.04
CA ASN A 274 -13.96 -3.76 17.94
C ASN A 274 -12.46 -3.98 18.22
N ILE A 275 -11.62 -2.98 18.00
CA ILE A 275 -10.21 -3.03 18.36
C ILE A 275 -10.14 -2.95 19.88
N PRO A 276 -9.49 -3.92 20.57
CA PRO A 276 -9.36 -3.84 22.01
C PRO A 276 -8.50 -2.64 22.40
N ALA A 277 -8.89 -2.00 23.51
CA ALA A 277 -8.20 -0.82 24.03
C ALA A 277 -6.72 -1.10 24.37
N SER A 278 -6.41 -2.34 24.77
CA SER A 278 -5.04 -2.77 25.07
C SER A 278 -4.77 -4.18 24.57
N THR A 279 -3.57 -4.38 24.05
CA THR A 279 -3.09 -5.66 23.52
C THR A 279 -1.67 -5.93 23.99
N ASP A 280 -1.33 -7.21 24.08
CA ASP A 280 0.05 -7.63 24.31
C ASP A 280 0.42 -8.78 23.39
N THR A 281 1.68 -9.22 23.43
CA THR A 281 2.21 -10.21 22.52
C THR A 281 2.81 -11.41 23.25
N VAL A 282 2.62 -12.59 22.64
CA VAL A 282 3.29 -13.83 23.09
C VAL A 282 4.06 -14.46 21.94
N GLN A 283 5.12 -15.21 22.28
CA GLN A 283 5.88 -15.97 21.28
C GLN A 283 5.26 -17.35 21.09
N VAL A 284 5.00 -17.72 19.85
CA VAL A 284 4.46 -19.00 19.42
C VAL A 284 5.58 -19.79 18.76
N ASN A 285 5.92 -20.95 19.32
CA ASN A 285 7.01 -21.82 18.91
C ASN A 285 6.56 -23.19 18.40
N LYS A 286 5.26 -23.39 18.24
CA LYS A 286 4.64 -24.56 17.61
C LYS A 286 3.61 -24.09 16.59
N ASN A 287 3.25 -24.92 15.63
CA ASN A 287 2.15 -24.59 14.70
C ASN A 287 0.86 -24.36 15.47
N LEU A 288 0.17 -23.25 15.16
CA LEU A 288 -1.03 -22.83 15.87
C LEU A 288 -2.05 -22.26 14.88
N HIS A 289 -3.31 -22.69 15.02
CA HIS A 289 -4.42 -22.16 14.24
C HIS A 289 -5.24 -21.17 15.07
N PHE A 290 -5.74 -20.11 14.48
CA PHE A 290 -6.51 -19.09 15.19
C PHE A 290 -7.78 -19.61 15.85
N GLU A 291 -8.41 -20.66 15.28
CA GLU A 291 -9.57 -21.32 15.90
C GLU A 291 -9.24 -21.95 17.25
N GLN A 292 -8.03 -22.52 17.41
CA GLN A 292 -7.60 -23.07 18.70
C GLN A 292 -7.56 -22.00 19.80
N ILE A 293 -7.15 -20.79 19.43
CA ILE A 293 -7.11 -19.64 20.34
C ILE A 293 -8.54 -19.15 20.62
N ALA A 294 -9.34 -18.98 19.56
CA ALA A 294 -10.70 -18.48 19.67
C ALA A 294 -11.55 -19.36 20.61
N ASP A 295 -11.45 -20.68 20.44
CA ASP A 295 -12.23 -21.66 21.21
C ASP A 295 -11.85 -21.70 22.71
N LEU A 296 -10.56 -21.54 23.04
CA LEU A 296 -10.06 -21.74 24.41
C LEU A 296 -9.74 -20.46 25.18
N CYS A 297 -9.48 -19.35 24.48
CA CYS A 297 -9.24 -18.05 25.10
C CYS A 297 -10.46 -17.11 25.05
N ASN A 298 -11.59 -17.57 24.49
CA ASN A 298 -12.82 -16.78 24.35
C ASN A 298 -12.59 -15.43 23.63
N VAL A 299 -11.73 -15.43 22.62
CA VAL A 299 -11.45 -14.25 21.78
C VAL A 299 -12.13 -14.44 20.43
N PRO A 300 -12.95 -13.50 19.96
CA PRO A 300 -13.57 -13.60 18.65
C PRO A 300 -12.53 -13.82 17.54
N LEU A 301 -12.77 -14.81 16.66
CA LEU A 301 -11.84 -15.17 15.59
C LEU A 301 -11.46 -13.98 14.71
N ASP A 302 -12.42 -13.10 14.41
CA ASP A 302 -12.16 -11.91 13.60
C ASP A 302 -11.29 -10.87 14.32
N GLN A 303 -11.37 -10.81 15.66
CA GLN A 303 -10.48 -9.96 16.45
C GLN A 303 -9.04 -10.50 16.39
N ILE A 304 -8.85 -11.83 16.49
CA ILE A 304 -7.52 -12.45 16.34
C ILE A 304 -6.95 -12.16 14.95
N LYS A 305 -7.77 -12.26 13.89
CA LYS A 305 -7.36 -11.94 12.52
C LYS A 305 -6.95 -10.48 12.37
N SER A 306 -7.73 -9.58 12.93
CA SER A 306 -7.48 -8.13 12.85
C SER A 306 -6.20 -7.73 13.57
N LEU A 307 -5.89 -8.37 14.69
CA LEU A 307 -4.67 -8.14 15.45
C LEU A 307 -3.43 -8.80 14.83
N ASN A 308 -3.62 -9.80 13.94
CA ASN A 308 -2.55 -10.60 13.36
C ASN A 308 -2.68 -10.74 11.83
N PRO A 309 -2.78 -9.63 11.09
CA PRO A 309 -3.07 -9.64 9.65
C PRO A 309 -1.94 -10.23 8.80
N GLN A 310 -0.75 -10.41 9.37
CA GLN A 310 0.40 -11.03 8.72
C GLN A 310 0.22 -12.52 8.46
N TYR A 311 -0.66 -13.23 9.19
CA TYR A 311 -0.85 -14.67 9.05
C TYR A 311 -1.97 -14.99 8.06
N LYS A 312 -1.59 -15.36 6.84
CA LYS A 312 -2.50 -15.46 5.68
C LYS A 312 -3.60 -16.51 5.78
N LYS A 313 -3.37 -17.62 6.45
CA LYS A 313 -4.30 -18.78 6.50
C LYS A 313 -4.78 -19.03 7.91
N GLN A 314 -4.85 -17.99 8.72
CA GLN A 314 -5.21 -18.11 10.14
C GLN A 314 -4.29 -19.10 10.89
N MET A 315 -3.06 -19.26 10.43
CA MET A 315 -2.11 -20.22 10.90
C MET A 315 -0.76 -19.59 11.14
N ILE A 316 -0.20 -19.82 12.32
CA ILE A 316 1.14 -19.41 12.73
C ILE A 316 2.06 -20.62 12.55
N PRO A 317 3.09 -20.57 11.68
CA PRO A 317 3.98 -21.70 11.42
C PRO A 317 5.12 -21.77 12.44
N GLY A 318 4.78 -21.89 13.74
CA GLY A 318 5.73 -21.81 14.85
C GLY A 318 6.80 -22.89 14.88
N ASP A 319 6.56 -24.06 14.28
CA ASP A 319 7.56 -25.12 14.15
C ASP A 319 8.77 -24.70 13.30
N SER A 320 8.63 -23.71 12.42
CA SER A 320 9.72 -23.26 11.56
C SER A 320 10.67 -22.29 12.27
N LYS A 321 10.12 -21.44 13.11
CA LYS A 321 10.78 -20.50 14.01
C LYS A 321 9.74 -19.86 14.92
N PRO A 322 10.12 -19.21 16.04
CA PRO A 322 9.19 -18.44 16.86
C PRO A 322 8.57 -17.29 16.07
N TYR A 323 7.26 -17.12 16.25
CA TYR A 323 6.50 -15.99 15.71
C TYR A 323 5.71 -15.27 16.80
N THR A 324 5.48 -13.99 16.60
CA THR A 324 4.73 -13.15 17.54
C THR A 324 3.24 -13.24 17.27
N LEU A 325 2.45 -13.58 18.29
CA LEU A 325 1.00 -13.51 18.31
C LEU A 325 0.57 -12.34 19.18
N ARG A 326 -0.30 -11.48 18.68
CA ARG A 326 -0.91 -10.38 19.42
C ARG A 326 -2.32 -10.75 19.84
N LEU A 327 -2.63 -10.55 21.10
CA LEU A 327 -3.96 -10.81 21.68
C LEU A 327 -4.43 -9.61 22.52
N PRO A 328 -5.75 -9.51 22.82
CA PRO A 328 -6.23 -8.64 23.88
C PRO A 328 -5.52 -8.96 25.19
N ILE A 329 -5.22 -7.97 26.00
CA ILE A 329 -4.43 -8.15 27.22
C ILE A 329 -5.10 -9.17 28.17
N ASP A 330 -6.43 -9.16 28.22
CA ASP A 330 -7.22 -10.06 29.07
C ASP A 330 -7.11 -11.55 28.65
N ALA A 331 -6.71 -11.83 27.39
CA ALA A 331 -6.55 -13.18 26.89
C ALA A 331 -5.13 -13.74 27.06
N ILE A 332 -4.16 -12.88 27.37
CA ILE A 332 -2.73 -13.27 27.46
C ILE A 332 -2.50 -14.30 28.57
N SER A 333 -2.97 -14.07 29.78
CA SER A 333 -2.81 -15.00 30.90
C SER A 333 -3.45 -16.36 30.58
N THR A 334 -4.70 -16.34 30.05
CA THR A 334 -5.39 -17.57 29.64
C THR A 334 -4.62 -18.34 28.57
N PHE A 335 -4.02 -17.65 27.60
CA PHE A 335 -3.19 -18.28 26.56
C PHE A 335 -1.95 -18.94 27.16
N ILE A 336 -1.25 -18.26 28.06
CA ILE A 336 -0.04 -18.79 28.71
C ILE A 336 -0.36 -20.01 29.56
N ASP A 337 -1.40 -19.91 30.43
CA ASP A 337 -1.78 -20.98 31.35
C ASP A 337 -2.29 -22.24 30.64
N LYS A 338 -2.96 -22.08 29.50
CA LYS A 338 -3.55 -23.18 28.72
C LYS A 338 -2.75 -23.56 27.47
N GLN A 339 -1.52 -23.10 27.33
CA GLN A 339 -0.76 -23.18 26.08
C GLN A 339 -0.71 -24.59 25.49
N ASP A 340 -0.40 -25.62 26.31
CA ASP A 340 -0.32 -27.01 25.83
C ASP A 340 -1.70 -27.54 25.41
N THR A 341 -2.76 -27.17 26.14
CA THR A 341 -4.14 -27.54 25.79
C THR A 341 -4.55 -26.87 24.47
N ILE A 342 -4.17 -25.60 24.26
CA ILE A 342 -4.47 -24.85 23.04
C ILE A 342 -3.78 -25.51 21.84
N TYR A 343 -2.52 -25.88 21.94
CA TYR A 343 -1.81 -26.58 20.85
C TYR A 343 -2.40 -27.93 20.53
N ALA A 344 -2.92 -28.66 21.52
CA ALA A 344 -3.54 -29.98 21.32
C ALA A 344 -4.99 -29.89 20.79
N HIS A 345 -5.69 -28.77 21.05
CA HIS A 345 -7.10 -28.63 20.73
C HIS A 345 -7.35 -28.71 19.21
N ARG A 346 -8.16 -29.69 18.79
CA ARG A 346 -8.53 -29.94 17.38
C ARG A 346 -7.34 -30.03 16.40
N ALA A 347 -6.13 -30.34 16.90
CA ALA A 347 -4.91 -30.35 16.09
C ALA A 347 -5.01 -31.31 14.90
N ASP A 348 -5.51 -32.53 15.12
CA ASP A 348 -5.69 -33.53 14.06
C ASP A 348 -6.69 -33.06 12.98
N GLU A 349 -7.71 -32.33 13.35
CA GLU A 349 -8.70 -31.76 12.42
C GLU A 349 -8.10 -30.63 11.62
N LEU A 350 -7.53 -29.62 12.29
CA LEU A 350 -7.05 -28.40 11.69
C LEU A 350 -5.79 -28.59 10.85
N PHE A 351 -4.96 -29.59 11.19
CA PHE A 351 -3.70 -29.88 10.49
C PHE A 351 -3.72 -31.22 9.72
N ARG A 352 -4.86 -31.93 9.62
CA ARG A 352 -4.98 -33.25 9.00
C ARG A 352 -4.31 -33.40 7.64
N ASN A 353 -4.36 -32.37 6.80
CA ASN A 353 -3.76 -32.34 5.47
C ASN A 353 -2.41 -31.60 5.42
N ARG A 354 -1.80 -31.30 6.57
CA ARG A 354 -0.63 -30.43 6.67
C ARG A 354 0.41 -31.00 7.64
N LYS A 355 0.71 -32.30 7.52
CA LYS A 355 1.76 -32.97 8.33
C LYS A 355 3.14 -32.30 8.19
N THR A 356 3.37 -31.57 7.10
CA THR A 356 4.53 -30.70 6.89
C THR A 356 4.06 -29.36 6.34
N VAL A 357 4.27 -28.29 7.08
CA VAL A 357 4.02 -26.93 6.63
C VAL A 357 5.18 -26.50 5.74
N ALA A 358 5.07 -26.75 4.44
CA ALA A 358 6.04 -26.26 3.49
C ALA A 358 5.89 -24.73 3.35
N VAL A 359 6.76 -23.97 3.98
CA VAL A 359 6.88 -22.54 3.81
C VAL A 359 7.65 -22.27 2.53
N LYS A 360 6.97 -21.74 1.51
CA LYS A 360 7.63 -21.35 0.25
C LYS A 360 7.80 -19.85 0.24
N ASP A 361 9.05 -19.40 0.07
CA ASP A 361 9.33 -17.99 -0.17
C ASP A 361 8.57 -17.48 -1.39
N ILE A 362 7.89 -16.35 -1.23
CA ILE A 362 7.30 -15.65 -2.35
C ILE A 362 8.43 -14.80 -2.95
N THR A 363 9.04 -15.30 -4.01
CA THR A 363 9.84 -14.44 -4.88
C THR A 363 8.90 -13.40 -5.51
N PRO A 364 9.36 -12.14 -5.68
CA PRO A 364 8.62 -11.20 -6.51
C PRO A 364 8.31 -11.93 -7.81
N ALA A 365 7.02 -11.97 -8.19
CA ALA A 365 6.71 -12.43 -9.53
C ALA A 365 7.57 -11.56 -10.43
N THR A 366 8.67 -12.12 -10.94
CA THR A 366 9.30 -11.58 -12.11
C THR A 366 8.09 -11.39 -13.01
N ARG A 367 7.70 -10.12 -13.29
CA ARG A 367 6.85 -9.87 -14.43
C ARG A 367 7.47 -10.80 -15.46
N LYS A 368 6.77 -11.88 -15.80
CA LYS A 368 6.95 -12.45 -17.10
C LYS A 368 6.65 -11.24 -17.97
N THR A 369 7.69 -10.48 -18.27
CA THR A 369 7.72 -9.86 -19.56
C THR A 369 7.28 -11.04 -20.40
N THR A 370 6.00 -11.02 -20.78
CA THR A 370 5.53 -11.83 -21.89
C THR A 370 6.73 -11.79 -22.78
N SER A 371 7.36 -12.97 -22.92
CA SER A 371 8.47 -13.11 -23.84
C SER A 371 7.92 -12.43 -25.05
N ALA A 372 8.35 -11.19 -25.27
CA ALA A 372 8.05 -10.53 -26.49
C ALA A 372 8.46 -11.63 -27.44
N VAL A 373 7.49 -12.17 -28.11
CA VAL A 373 7.62 -13.05 -29.24
C VAL A 373 8.96 -12.68 -29.83
N ALA A 374 9.88 -13.66 -29.91
CA ALA A 374 11.14 -13.46 -30.55
C ALA A 374 10.78 -12.76 -31.85
N GLY A 375 10.93 -11.43 -31.88
CA GLY A 375 10.54 -10.66 -33.01
C GLY A 375 11.33 -11.33 -34.14
N LYS A 376 10.67 -11.68 -35.21
CA LYS A 376 11.29 -12.04 -36.48
C LYS A 376 12.03 -10.81 -37.02
N GLY A 377 13.01 -10.34 -36.21
CA GLY A 377 13.94 -9.30 -36.63
C GLY A 377 15.08 -9.97 -37.38
N ASN A 378 15.51 -9.39 -38.45
CA ASN A 378 16.69 -9.86 -39.20
C ASN A 378 17.91 -9.81 -38.28
N LEU A 379 18.58 -10.97 -38.13
CA LEU A 379 19.83 -11.08 -37.37
C LEU A 379 20.93 -10.32 -38.09
N THR A 380 21.51 -9.33 -37.41
CA THR A 380 22.67 -8.57 -37.90
C THR A 380 23.84 -8.74 -36.93
N TYR A 381 25.06 -8.84 -37.47
CA TYR A 381 26.28 -8.88 -36.65
C TYR A 381 26.96 -7.51 -36.69
N TYR A 382 27.23 -6.96 -35.50
CA TYR A 382 27.99 -5.73 -35.36
C TYR A 382 29.40 -6.02 -34.83
N THR A 383 30.45 -5.59 -35.51
CA THR A 383 31.83 -5.67 -35.01
C THR A 383 32.12 -4.42 -34.17
N ILE A 384 32.45 -4.62 -32.88
CA ILE A 384 32.76 -3.57 -31.94
C ILE A 384 34.01 -2.80 -32.41
N LYS A 385 33.91 -1.49 -32.50
CA LYS A 385 35.01 -0.59 -32.83
C LYS A 385 35.63 -0.04 -31.53
N SER A 386 36.86 0.45 -31.64
CA SER A 386 37.50 1.19 -30.52
C SER A 386 36.66 2.40 -30.17
N GLY A 387 36.37 2.58 -28.86
CA GLY A 387 35.52 3.65 -28.34
C GLY A 387 34.00 3.33 -28.23
N ASP A 388 33.56 2.18 -28.79
CA ASP A 388 32.16 1.79 -28.66
C ASP A 388 31.79 1.41 -27.20
N THR A 389 30.55 1.74 -26.82
CA THR A 389 29.91 1.25 -25.61
C THR A 389 28.61 0.52 -25.96
N LEU A 390 28.15 -0.40 -25.11
CA LEU A 390 26.85 -1.04 -25.35
C LEU A 390 25.71 -0.03 -25.48
N SER A 391 25.82 1.13 -24.81
CA SER A 391 24.83 2.22 -24.90
C SER A 391 24.81 2.86 -26.29
N THR A 392 25.99 3.17 -26.85
CA THR A 392 26.08 3.77 -28.20
C THR A 392 25.63 2.79 -29.29
N ILE A 393 25.95 1.51 -29.13
CA ILE A 393 25.51 0.46 -30.05
C ILE A 393 24.00 0.24 -29.96
N ALA A 394 23.42 0.21 -28.73
CA ALA A 394 22.01 0.07 -28.52
C ALA A 394 21.20 1.24 -29.14
N GLY A 395 21.68 2.47 -28.98
CA GLY A 395 21.09 3.65 -29.60
C GLY A 395 21.16 3.60 -31.14
N LYS A 396 22.27 3.16 -31.69
CA LYS A 396 22.47 3.02 -33.16
C LYS A 396 21.47 2.06 -33.81
N TYR A 397 21.11 0.98 -33.13
CA TYR A 397 20.23 -0.05 -33.65
C TYR A 397 18.77 0.05 -33.14
N GLY A 398 18.47 1.03 -32.29
CA GLY A 398 17.12 1.21 -31.72
C GLY A 398 16.70 0.08 -30.79
N VAL A 399 17.66 -0.57 -30.11
CA VAL A 399 17.44 -1.69 -29.19
C VAL A 399 17.93 -1.34 -27.77
N THR A 400 17.54 -2.12 -26.75
CA THR A 400 18.02 -1.86 -25.39
C THR A 400 19.37 -2.56 -25.12
N ILE A 401 20.14 -2.03 -24.16
CA ILE A 401 21.38 -2.70 -23.70
C ILE A 401 21.06 -4.11 -23.21
N LYS A 402 19.93 -4.30 -22.53
CA LYS A 402 19.48 -5.62 -22.04
C LYS A 402 19.20 -6.60 -23.18
N ASP A 403 18.69 -6.13 -24.32
CA ASP A 403 18.47 -6.98 -25.48
C ASP A 403 19.78 -7.44 -26.05
N ILE A 404 20.76 -6.54 -26.24
CA ILE A 404 22.10 -6.90 -26.73
C ILE A 404 22.76 -7.90 -25.78
N GLN A 405 22.69 -7.68 -24.46
CA GLN A 405 23.25 -8.61 -23.47
C GLN A 405 22.60 -9.99 -23.58
N ARG A 406 21.26 -10.05 -23.64
CA ARG A 406 20.49 -11.30 -23.77
C ARG A 406 20.87 -12.08 -25.04
N TRP A 407 20.95 -11.41 -26.17
CA TRP A 407 21.27 -12.06 -27.43
C TRP A 407 22.71 -12.59 -27.51
N ASN A 408 23.61 -12.02 -26.71
CA ASN A 408 25.03 -12.35 -26.70
C ASN A 408 25.48 -13.09 -25.41
N GLY A 409 24.57 -13.48 -24.52
CA GLY A 409 24.90 -14.20 -23.29
C GLY A 409 25.79 -13.39 -22.32
N MET A 410 25.64 -12.05 -22.28
CA MET A 410 26.51 -11.17 -21.50
C MET A 410 25.87 -10.83 -20.17
N SER A 411 26.59 -10.99 -19.05
CA SER A 411 26.16 -10.64 -17.71
C SER A 411 26.52 -9.20 -17.31
N ASN A 412 27.40 -8.52 -18.05
CA ASN A 412 27.85 -7.16 -17.77
C ASN A 412 27.94 -6.32 -19.06
N THR A 413 28.35 -5.06 -18.94
CA THR A 413 28.43 -4.11 -20.07
C THR A 413 29.82 -4.00 -20.68
N LYS A 414 30.80 -4.81 -20.24
CA LYS A 414 32.15 -4.76 -20.75
C LYS A 414 32.20 -5.40 -22.15
N ILE A 415 32.67 -4.65 -23.11
CA ILE A 415 32.87 -5.07 -24.51
C ILE A 415 34.32 -4.81 -24.95
N ALA A 416 34.80 -5.58 -25.88
CA ALA A 416 36.16 -5.43 -26.43
C ALA A 416 36.09 -5.18 -27.93
N ALA A 417 36.88 -4.22 -28.42
CA ALA A 417 37.01 -3.95 -29.85
C ALA A 417 37.43 -5.19 -30.63
N GLY A 418 36.89 -5.36 -31.83
CA GLY A 418 37.11 -6.51 -32.69
C GLY A 418 36.18 -7.70 -32.45
N LYS A 419 35.43 -7.76 -31.32
CA LYS A 419 34.41 -8.79 -31.10
C LYS A 419 33.10 -8.47 -31.84
N ARG A 420 32.37 -9.52 -32.23
CA ARG A 420 31.08 -9.39 -32.92
C ARG A 420 29.90 -9.57 -31.95
N LEU A 421 28.94 -8.67 -32.05
CA LEU A 421 27.68 -8.74 -31.32
C LEU A 421 26.53 -9.17 -32.24
N LYS A 422 25.68 -10.07 -31.78
CA LYS A 422 24.39 -10.39 -32.41
C LYS A 422 23.37 -9.32 -32.07
N ILE A 423 22.72 -8.75 -33.07
CA ILE A 423 21.67 -7.74 -32.91
C ILE A 423 20.49 -8.18 -33.78
N TYR A 424 19.31 -8.27 -33.18
CA TYR A 424 18.07 -8.54 -33.90
C TYR A 424 17.30 -7.24 -34.06
N LYS A 425 16.98 -6.90 -35.33
CA LYS A 425 16.24 -5.66 -35.65
C LYS A 425 14.90 -6.00 -36.30
#